data_410be58be5525901c59680b7d2d97e1e
#
_entry.id   410be58be5525901c59680b7d2d97e1e
#
_cell.length_a   1.000
_cell.length_b   1.000
_cell.length_c   1.000
_cell.angle_alpha   90.00
_cell.angle_beta   90.00
_cell.angle_gamma   90.00
#
_symmetry.space_group_name_H-M   'P 1'
#
loop_
_entity.id
_entity.type
_entity.pdbx_description
1 polymer ?
#
loop_
_entity_poly.entity_id
_entity_poly.type
_entity_poly.pdbx_seq_one_letter_code
_entity_poly.pdbx_strand_id
1 'polypeptide(L)'
;MSFEEPEDNLRAHLKMFNFNAEQYEKKGLLRIKRFNALDIARSVEALLSEAKKELLIDVQPVLIPQDYEPDIVFIDSLTSISSAFSGESSRFRVYMEQLFRYLEAHKITSFLIMETPHPVHLGNVVAGVDQAVSFLSDGIIVIYSVVRENGKRGRAIEVLKMRGEEIHRKIVEADIVNGKGLVVYPDKLLKGKFTLT
;
A
#
# COMPACT_ATOMS: atom_id res chain seq x y z
N MET A 1 -6.25 2.24 7.19
CA MET A 1 -7.15 1.09 6.94
C MET A 1 -6.30 -0.16 7.05
N SER A 2 -6.68 -1.12 7.88
CA SER A 2 -5.94 -2.38 8.06
C SER A 2 -6.82 -3.55 7.62
N PHE A 3 -6.22 -4.54 6.97
CA PHE A 3 -6.83 -5.81 6.60
C PHE A 3 -6.28 -6.98 7.41
N GLU A 4 -5.15 -6.80 8.03
CA GLU A 4 -4.41 -7.87 8.71
C GLU A 4 -4.47 -7.70 10.22
N GLU A 5 -4.29 -6.48 10.71
CA GLU A 5 -4.09 -6.20 12.11
C GLU A 5 -5.33 -5.58 12.77
N PRO A 6 -5.70 -6.02 14.00
CA PRO A 6 -6.72 -5.36 14.81
C PRO A 6 -6.37 -3.91 15.11
N GLU A 7 -7.39 -3.05 15.21
CA GLU A 7 -7.24 -1.61 15.44
C GLU A 7 -6.42 -1.28 16.70
N ASP A 8 -6.64 -2.03 17.79
CA ASP A 8 -5.95 -1.80 19.06
C ASP A 8 -4.46 -2.16 18.98
N ASN A 9 -4.10 -3.21 18.22
CA ASN A 9 -2.72 -3.57 17.99
C ASN A 9 -2.01 -2.48 17.19
N LEU A 10 -2.66 -1.98 16.14
CA LEU A 10 -2.11 -0.90 15.32
C LEU A 10 -1.89 0.38 16.15
N ARG A 11 -2.86 0.74 17.04
CA ARG A 11 -2.68 1.85 17.99
C ARG A 11 -1.48 1.63 18.92
N ALA A 12 -1.32 0.40 19.43
CA ALA A 12 -0.19 0.05 20.30
C ALA A 12 1.15 0.17 19.54
N HIS A 13 1.22 -0.31 18.30
CA HIS A 13 2.43 -0.19 17.48
C HIS A 13 2.76 1.27 17.15
N LEU A 14 1.77 2.08 16.78
CA LEU A 14 1.97 3.52 16.56
C LEU A 14 2.54 4.21 17.79
N LYS A 15 2.05 3.84 18.99
CA LYS A 15 2.57 4.37 20.26
C LYS A 15 4.04 4.00 20.51
N MET A 16 4.49 2.81 20.08
CA MET A 16 5.90 2.42 20.19
C MET A 16 6.83 3.32 19.35
N PHE A 17 6.30 3.95 18.32
CA PHE A 17 7.02 4.92 17.48
C PHE A 17 6.77 6.37 17.86
N ASN A 18 6.18 6.62 19.04
CA ASN A 18 5.79 7.95 19.53
C ASN A 18 4.71 8.66 18.68
N PHE A 19 3.93 7.90 17.89
CA PHE A 19 2.76 8.44 17.24
C PHE A 19 1.55 8.35 18.17
N ASN A 20 1.03 9.49 18.60
CA ASN A 20 -0.11 9.55 19.49
C ASN A 20 -1.43 9.46 18.72
N ALA A 21 -1.75 8.26 18.22
CA ALA A 21 -2.94 8.01 17.41
C ALA A 21 -4.24 8.43 18.14
N GLU A 22 -4.38 8.09 19.42
CA GLU A 22 -5.57 8.42 20.19
C GLU A 22 -5.87 9.93 20.26
N GLN A 23 -4.82 10.75 20.35
CA GLN A 23 -4.99 12.21 20.37
C GLN A 23 -5.58 12.73 19.06
N TYR A 24 -5.12 12.17 17.93
CA TYR A 24 -5.59 12.57 16.61
C TYR A 24 -6.98 11.99 16.30
N GLU A 25 -7.30 10.79 16.78
CA GLU A 25 -8.64 10.22 16.68
C GLU A 25 -9.66 11.06 17.44
N LYS A 26 -9.34 11.48 18.69
CA LYS A 26 -10.20 12.38 19.50
C LYS A 26 -10.46 13.74 18.84
N LYS A 27 -9.53 14.20 18.00
CA LYS A 27 -9.68 15.46 17.23
C LYS A 27 -10.42 15.24 15.89
N GLY A 28 -10.79 14.02 15.54
CA GLY A 28 -11.37 13.67 14.25
C GLY A 28 -10.39 13.75 13.08
N LEU A 29 -9.08 13.86 13.33
CA LEU A 29 -8.03 13.99 12.32
C LEU A 29 -7.44 12.65 11.89
N LEU A 30 -7.72 11.59 12.60
CA LEU A 30 -7.31 10.24 12.29
C LEU A 30 -8.48 9.28 12.53
N ARG A 31 -8.67 8.33 11.63
CA ARG A 31 -9.57 7.20 11.81
C ARG A 31 -8.82 5.93 11.49
N ILE A 32 -8.66 5.04 12.46
CA ILE A 32 -8.11 3.70 12.27
C ILE A 32 -9.32 2.75 12.14
N LYS A 33 -9.35 1.96 11.08
CA LYS A 33 -10.43 1.01 10.85
C LYS A 33 -9.90 -0.28 10.24
N ARG A 34 -10.35 -1.41 10.79
CA ARG A 34 -10.12 -2.73 10.23
C ARG A 34 -11.24 -3.10 9.26
N PHE A 35 -10.86 -3.74 8.15
CA PHE A 35 -11.77 -4.25 7.14
C PHE A 35 -11.54 -5.75 6.92
N ASN A 36 -12.55 -6.41 6.43
CA ASN A 36 -12.44 -7.79 5.97
C ASN A 36 -12.32 -7.78 4.44
N ALA A 37 -11.20 -8.32 3.92
CA ALA A 37 -10.95 -8.37 2.48
C ALA A 37 -12.00 -9.18 1.71
N LEU A 38 -12.58 -10.22 2.33
CA LEU A 38 -13.68 -11.00 1.72
C LEU A 38 -14.95 -10.19 1.54
N ASP A 39 -15.25 -9.24 2.43
CA ASP A 39 -16.41 -8.38 2.28
C ASP A 39 -16.24 -7.40 1.13
N ILE A 40 -15.00 -6.93 0.90
CA ILE A 40 -14.66 -6.12 -0.27
C ILE A 40 -14.89 -6.93 -1.55
N ALA A 41 -14.33 -8.15 -1.63
CA ALA A 41 -14.51 -9.01 -2.81
C ALA A 41 -15.97 -9.30 -3.12
N ARG A 42 -16.78 -9.62 -2.10
CA ARG A 42 -18.24 -9.86 -2.24
C ARG A 42 -18.97 -8.61 -2.73
N SER A 43 -18.63 -7.43 -2.19
CA SER A 43 -19.25 -6.18 -2.61
C SER A 43 -18.94 -5.86 -4.07
N VAL A 44 -17.70 -6.08 -4.50
CA VAL A 44 -17.30 -5.91 -5.90
C VAL A 44 -18.03 -6.92 -6.80
N GLU A 45 -18.18 -8.16 -6.37
CA GLU A 45 -18.91 -9.19 -7.11
C GLU A 45 -20.38 -8.84 -7.29
N ALA A 46 -21.03 -8.37 -6.24
CA ALA A 46 -22.42 -7.90 -6.30
C ALA A 46 -22.59 -6.75 -7.29
N LEU A 47 -21.72 -5.73 -7.21
CA LEU A 47 -21.73 -4.58 -8.11
C LEU A 47 -21.49 -4.97 -9.56
N LEU A 48 -20.54 -5.86 -9.84
CA LEU A 48 -20.27 -6.35 -11.20
C LEU A 48 -21.42 -7.20 -11.74
N SER A 49 -22.17 -7.89 -10.88
CA SER A 49 -23.36 -8.66 -11.27
C SER A 49 -24.54 -7.75 -11.64
N GLU A 50 -24.71 -6.64 -10.95
CA GLU A 50 -25.69 -5.62 -11.28
C GLU A 50 -25.30 -4.84 -12.53
N ALA A 51 -24.00 -4.48 -12.69
CA ALA A 51 -23.48 -3.76 -13.85
C ALA A 51 -23.64 -4.49 -15.18
N LYS A 52 -23.74 -5.80 -15.18
CA LYS A 52 -24.11 -6.58 -16.37
C LYS A 52 -25.51 -6.29 -16.89
N LYS A 53 -26.36 -5.64 -16.09
CA LYS A 53 -27.72 -5.25 -16.47
C LYS A 53 -27.86 -3.80 -16.91
N GLU A 54 -26.93 -2.92 -16.49
CA GLU A 54 -26.93 -1.50 -16.87
C GLU A 54 -25.47 -0.97 -17.02
N LEU A 55 -25.21 -0.27 -18.11
CA LEU A 55 -23.86 0.05 -18.63
C LEU A 55 -23.09 1.15 -17.86
N LEU A 56 -23.61 1.72 -16.77
CA LEU A 56 -23.01 2.81 -16.02
C LEU A 56 -23.32 2.65 -14.52
N ILE A 57 -22.42 2.02 -13.78
CA ILE A 57 -22.47 2.09 -12.31
C ILE A 57 -21.23 2.84 -11.82
N ASP A 58 -21.48 3.95 -11.14
CA ASP A 58 -20.48 4.66 -10.36
C ASP A 58 -20.22 3.85 -9.09
N VAL A 59 -19.23 2.95 -9.16
CA VAL A 59 -18.86 2.06 -8.06
C VAL A 59 -18.11 2.88 -7.04
N GLN A 60 -18.83 3.43 -6.04
CA GLN A 60 -18.14 3.98 -4.87
C GLN A 60 -17.31 2.87 -4.22
N PRO A 61 -16.00 3.10 -4.01
CA PRO A 61 -15.18 2.09 -3.38
C PRO A 61 -15.67 1.85 -1.95
N VAL A 62 -15.99 0.61 -1.64
CA VAL A 62 -16.49 0.17 -0.34
C VAL A 62 -15.54 0.50 0.82
N LEU A 63 -14.28 0.82 0.49
CA LEU A 63 -13.24 1.12 1.47
C LEU A 63 -13.39 2.45 2.20
N ILE A 64 -13.98 3.47 1.57
CA ILE A 64 -14.03 4.81 2.15
C ILE A 64 -15.42 5.07 2.71
N PRO A 65 -15.56 5.19 4.06
CA PRO A 65 -16.85 5.46 4.67
C PRO A 65 -17.42 6.80 4.19
N GLN A 66 -18.71 6.83 3.87
CA GLN A 66 -19.40 8.04 3.38
C GLN A 66 -19.44 9.18 4.41
N ASP A 67 -19.28 8.86 5.69
CA ASP A 67 -19.30 9.81 6.81
C ASP A 67 -17.90 10.40 7.13
N TYR A 68 -16.91 10.14 6.27
CA TYR A 68 -15.54 10.59 6.51
C TYR A 68 -14.85 10.94 5.18
N GLU A 69 -14.41 12.18 5.05
CA GLU A 69 -13.70 12.70 3.89
C GLU A 69 -12.20 12.85 4.22
N PRO A 70 -11.36 11.86 3.96
CA PRO A 70 -9.94 11.92 4.27
C PRO A 70 -9.16 12.68 3.19
N ASP A 71 -8.18 13.49 3.60
CA ASP A 71 -7.16 14.04 2.70
C ASP A 71 -6.10 13.00 2.35
N ILE A 72 -5.83 12.06 3.29
CA ILE A 72 -4.79 11.03 3.15
C ILE A 72 -5.36 9.68 3.58
N VAL A 73 -5.09 8.64 2.79
CA VAL A 73 -5.48 7.26 3.09
C VAL A 73 -4.27 6.34 3.05
N PHE A 74 -4.14 5.48 4.07
CA PHE A 74 -3.18 4.37 4.11
C PHE A 74 -3.96 3.06 4.06
N ILE A 75 -3.61 2.14 3.15
CA ILE A 75 -4.22 0.82 2.99
C ILE A 75 -3.17 -0.27 3.20
N ASP A 76 -3.31 -1.04 4.28
CA ASP A 76 -2.43 -2.14 4.66
C ASP A 76 -3.22 -3.45 4.78
N SER A 77 -3.23 -4.33 3.77
CA SER A 77 -2.47 -4.26 2.52
C SER A 77 -3.35 -4.58 1.31
N LEU A 78 -2.90 -4.15 0.13
CA LEU A 78 -3.51 -4.57 -1.14
C LEU A 78 -3.35 -6.07 -1.40
N THR A 79 -2.30 -6.68 -0.85
CA THR A 79 -2.05 -8.12 -0.93
C THR A 79 -3.21 -8.91 -0.35
N SER A 80 -3.71 -8.51 0.81
CA SER A 80 -4.86 -9.14 1.45
C SER A 80 -6.13 -8.98 0.62
N ILE A 81 -6.35 -7.81 0.03
CA ILE A 81 -7.49 -7.57 -0.86
C ILE A 81 -7.36 -8.45 -2.12
N SER A 82 -6.19 -8.46 -2.75
CA SER A 82 -5.93 -9.27 -3.95
C SER A 82 -6.18 -10.76 -3.70
N SER A 83 -5.73 -11.27 -2.57
CA SER A 83 -5.91 -12.67 -2.17
C SER A 83 -7.38 -13.06 -2.02
N ALA A 84 -8.24 -12.13 -1.60
CA ALA A 84 -9.67 -12.36 -1.45
C ALA A 84 -10.41 -12.54 -2.79
N PHE A 85 -9.83 -12.09 -3.90
CA PHE A 85 -10.37 -12.32 -5.25
C PHE A 85 -10.05 -13.71 -5.82
N SER A 86 -9.41 -14.60 -5.04
CA SER A 86 -9.22 -16.04 -5.36
C SER A 86 -8.65 -16.31 -6.76
N GLY A 87 -7.67 -15.53 -7.19
CA GLY A 87 -7.02 -15.67 -8.50
C GLY A 87 -7.76 -15.02 -9.67
N GLU A 88 -8.89 -14.37 -9.44
CA GLU A 88 -9.60 -13.59 -10.46
C GLU A 88 -8.93 -12.21 -10.67
N SER A 89 -7.73 -12.22 -11.23
CA SER A 89 -6.90 -11.02 -11.44
C SER A 89 -7.62 -9.92 -12.25
N SER A 90 -8.53 -10.29 -13.15
CA SER A 90 -9.32 -9.33 -13.92
C SER A 90 -10.31 -8.54 -13.07
N ARG A 91 -10.96 -9.16 -12.08
CA ARG A 91 -11.88 -8.48 -11.16
C ARG A 91 -11.11 -7.56 -10.20
N PHE A 92 -10.00 -8.03 -9.66
CA PHE A 92 -9.14 -7.20 -8.83
C PHE A 92 -8.65 -5.96 -9.61
N ARG A 93 -8.24 -6.13 -10.87
CA ARG A 93 -7.84 -5.02 -11.74
C ARG A 93 -8.95 -3.98 -11.91
N VAL A 94 -10.17 -4.42 -12.23
CA VAL A 94 -11.32 -3.52 -12.37
C VAL A 94 -11.58 -2.76 -11.06
N TYR A 95 -11.52 -3.45 -9.92
CA TYR A 95 -11.67 -2.82 -8.62
C TYR A 95 -10.58 -1.76 -8.37
N MET A 96 -9.30 -2.07 -8.67
CA MET A 96 -8.21 -1.12 -8.51
C MET A 96 -8.37 0.10 -9.41
N GLU A 97 -8.79 -0.09 -10.67
CA GLU A 97 -9.07 1.03 -11.58
C GLU A 97 -10.16 1.96 -11.02
N GLN A 98 -11.22 1.42 -10.43
CA GLN A 98 -12.28 2.22 -9.80
C GLN A 98 -11.80 2.91 -8.53
N LEU A 99 -11.03 2.22 -7.68
CA LEU A 99 -10.44 2.80 -6.48
C LEU A 99 -9.53 3.99 -6.82
N PHE A 100 -8.62 3.83 -7.78
CA PHE A 100 -7.72 4.92 -8.20
C PHE A 100 -8.48 6.11 -8.77
N ARG A 101 -9.48 5.88 -9.62
CA ARG A 101 -10.34 6.96 -10.15
C ARG A 101 -11.08 7.71 -9.04
N TYR A 102 -11.58 6.98 -8.06
CA TYR A 102 -12.24 7.60 -6.91
C TYR A 102 -11.28 8.48 -6.10
N LEU A 103 -10.09 7.94 -5.77
CA LEU A 103 -9.07 8.68 -5.02
C LEU A 103 -8.62 9.95 -5.76
N GLU A 104 -8.43 9.85 -7.08
CA GLU A 104 -8.08 10.97 -7.95
C GLU A 104 -9.19 12.04 -7.99
N ALA A 105 -10.44 11.62 -8.24
CA ALA A 105 -11.59 12.53 -8.33
C ALA A 105 -11.82 13.31 -7.01
N HIS A 106 -11.55 12.69 -5.87
CA HIS A 106 -11.66 13.31 -4.55
C HIS A 106 -10.36 13.95 -4.05
N LYS A 107 -9.30 13.96 -4.88
CA LYS A 107 -7.97 14.52 -4.56
C LYS A 107 -7.35 13.92 -3.28
N ILE A 108 -7.59 12.64 -3.03
CA ILE A 108 -7.08 11.93 -1.86
C ILE A 108 -5.67 11.43 -2.13
N THR A 109 -4.71 11.84 -1.33
CA THR A 109 -3.36 11.25 -1.34
C THR A 109 -3.42 9.86 -0.73
N SER A 110 -2.98 8.83 -1.46
CA SER A 110 -3.08 7.45 -1.00
C SER A 110 -1.74 6.74 -0.94
N PHE A 111 -1.53 6.00 0.14
CA PHE A 111 -0.41 5.09 0.33
C PHE A 111 -0.95 3.67 0.39
N LEU A 112 -0.66 2.89 -0.65
CA LEU A 112 -1.15 1.54 -0.83
C LEU A 112 0.00 0.58 -0.62
N ILE A 113 -0.05 -0.24 0.43
CA ILE A 113 1.00 -1.18 0.77
C ILE A 113 0.76 -2.50 0.03
N MET A 114 1.79 -3.01 -0.60
CA MET A 114 1.77 -4.28 -1.31
C MET A 114 3.04 -5.07 -1.02
N GLU A 115 2.87 -6.31 -0.60
CA GLU A 115 3.97 -7.23 -0.41
C GLU A 115 4.31 -7.94 -1.73
N THR A 116 5.58 -8.01 -2.06
CA THR A 116 6.05 -8.72 -3.25
C THR A 116 7.05 -9.81 -2.86
N PRO A 117 6.92 -11.03 -3.39
CA PRO A 117 7.81 -12.14 -3.05
C PRO A 117 9.21 -12.01 -3.66
N HIS A 118 9.39 -11.10 -4.62
CA HIS A 118 10.64 -10.92 -5.35
C HIS A 118 11.01 -9.44 -5.48
N PRO A 119 12.33 -9.12 -5.50
CA PRO A 119 12.80 -7.76 -5.72
C PRO A 119 12.36 -7.22 -7.08
N VAL A 120 11.65 -6.10 -7.09
CA VAL A 120 11.02 -5.52 -8.28
C VAL A 120 12.03 -5.02 -9.30
N HIS A 121 13.22 -4.60 -8.86
CA HIS A 121 14.26 -4.01 -9.73
C HIS A 121 15.04 -5.03 -10.58
N LEU A 122 14.92 -6.33 -10.33
CA LEU A 122 15.66 -7.37 -11.07
C LEU A 122 15.01 -7.77 -12.40
N GLY A 123 14.04 -6.99 -12.89
CA GLY A 123 13.43 -7.19 -14.19
C GLY A 123 12.52 -8.42 -14.29
N ASN A 124 12.31 -9.14 -13.22
CA ASN A 124 11.29 -10.17 -13.14
C ASN A 124 9.93 -9.48 -13.06
N VAL A 125 9.37 -9.18 -14.20
CA VAL A 125 8.00 -8.70 -14.31
C VAL A 125 7.11 -9.83 -13.80
N VAL A 126 6.64 -9.73 -12.57
CA VAL A 126 5.60 -10.61 -12.07
C VAL A 126 4.36 -10.29 -12.89
N ALA A 127 4.06 -11.17 -13.82
CA ALA A 127 2.85 -11.06 -14.62
C ALA A 127 1.64 -11.20 -13.67
N GLY A 128 0.76 -10.19 -13.65
CA GLY A 128 -0.46 -10.27 -12.87
C GLY A 128 -0.89 -8.95 -12.22
N VAL A 129 -1.36 -9.07 -11.01
CA VAL A 129 -1.94 -8.01 -10.19
C VAL A 129 -1.00 -6.81 -10.01
N ASP A 130 0.30 -7.07 -9.85
CA ASP A 130 1.32 -6.05 -9.62
C ASP A 130 1.47 -5.05 -10.77
N GLN A 131 1.25 -5.51 -12.02
CA GLN A 131 1.34 -4.63 -13.19
C GLN A 131 0.24 -3.57 -13.19
N ALA A 132 -1.01 -3.95 -12.90
CA ALA A 132 -2.12 -3.00 -12.92
C ALA A 132 -1.89 -1.87 -11.91
N VAL A 133 -1.52 -2.21 -10.69
CA VAL A 133 -1.23 -1.23 -9.62
C VAL A 133 -0.04 -0.35 -10.00
N SER A 134 1.02 -0.94 -10.55
CA SER A 134 2.22 -0.20 -10.97
C SER A 134 1.94 0.80 -12.09
N PHE A 135 1.05 0.49 -13.01
CA PHE A 135 0.68 1.43 -14.09
C PHE A 135 -0.18 2.58 -13.58
N LEU A 136 -1.10 2.31 -12.68
CA LEU A 136 -2.06 3.29 -12.17
C LEU A 136 -1.44 4.25 -11.14
N SER A 137 -0.49 3.79 -10.32
CA SER A 137 0.14 4.61 -9.28
C SER A 137 0.98 5.75 -9.85
N ASP A 138 1.00 6.90 -9.17
CA ASP A 138 1.86 8.04 -9.50
C ASP A 138 3.28 7.85 -9.01
N GLY A 139 3.46 7.18 -7.88
CA GLY A 139 4.76 6.86 -7.30
C GLY A 139 4.86 5.40 -6.86
N ILE A 140 6.08 4.85 -6.91
CA ILE A 140 6.41 3.54 -6.38
C ILE A 140 7.65 3.69 -5.52
N ILE A 141 7.48 3.40 -4.22
CA ILE A 141 8.56 3.35 -3.24
C ILE A 141 8.73 1.89 -2.84
N VAL A 142 9.93 1.38 -2.93
CA VAL A 142 10.23 -0.02 -2.60
C VAL A 142 11.11 -0.07 -1.36
N ILE A 143 10.69 -0.90 -0.38
CA ILE A 143 11.45 -1.19 0.82
C ILE A 143 11.91 -2.64 0.74
N TYR A 144 13.20 -2.86 0.84
CA TYR A 144 13.83 -4.17 0.76
C TYR A 144 14.29 -4.65 2.12
N SER A 145 14.17 -5.95 2.36
CA SER A 145 15.02 -6.63 3.32
C SER A 145 16.38 -6.91 2.69
N VAL A 146 17.45 -6.60 3.40
CA VAL A 146 18.83 -6.77 2.93
C VAL A 146 19.50 -7.85 3.77
N VAL A 147 20.05 -8.87 3.11
CA VAL A 147 20.89 -9.88 3.76
C VAL A 147 22.31 -9.70 3.24
N ARG A 148 23.24 -9.33 4.13
CA ARG A 148 24.65 -9.14 3.79
C ARG A 148 25.39 -10.47 3.87
N GLU A 149 26.51 -10.59 3.15
CA GLU A 149 27.35 -11.80 3.10
C GLU A 149 27.81 -12.28 4.50
N ASN A 150 28.01 -11.36 5.43
CA ASN A 150 28.35 -11.67 6.84
C ASN A 150 27.15 -12.06 7.70
N GLY A 151 25.98 -12.33 7.11
CA GLY A 151 24.75 -12.69 7.80
C GLY A 151 23.99 -11.52 8.46
N LYS A 152 24.52 -10.31 8.44
CA LYS A 152 23.79 -9.15 8.98
C LYS A 152 22.59 -8.83 8.10
N ARG A 153 21.47 -8.51 8.76
CA ARG A 153 20.24 -8.06 8.09
C ARG A 153 20.09 -6.56 8.26
N GLY A 154 19.48 -5.92 7.29
CA GLY A 154 19.15 -4.51 7.28
C GLY A 154 17.97 -4.23 6.38
N ARG A 155 17.72 -2.97 6.11
CA ARG A 155 16.72 -2.51 5.14
C ARG A 155 17.34 -1.54 4.17
N ALA A 156 16.75 -1.46 3.00
CA ALA A 156 17.07 -0.45 2.01
C ALA A 156 15.78 0.07 1.38
N ILE A 157 15.86 1.25 0.79
CA ILE A 157 14.73 1.91 0.17
C ILE A 157 15.16 2.55 -1.15
N GLU A 158 14.27 2.55 -2.13
CA GLU A 158 14.41 3.33 -3.36
C GLU A 158 13.06 3.90 -3.82
N VAL A 159 13.13 4.98 -4.59
CA VAL A 159 12.02 5.49 -5.39
C VAL A 159 12.17 4.93 -6.79
N LEU A 160 11.31 3.99 -7.15
CA LEU A 160 11.34 3.32 -8.45
C LEU A 160 10.62 4.11 -9.54
N LYS A 161 9.56 4.83 -9.16
CA LYS A 161 8.72 5.65 -10.04
C LYS A 161 8.23 6.88 -9.29
N MET A 162 8.17 8.01 -9.99
CA MET A 162 7.45 9.21 -9.58
C MET A 162 7.02 9.97 -10.84
N ARG A 163 5.73 10.14 -11.06
CA ARG A 163 5.22 10.87 -12.22
C ARG A 163 5.49 12.36 -12.07
N GLY A 164 5.95 12.99 -13.13
CA GLY A 164 6.17 14.44 -13.16
C GLY A 164 7.43 14.92 -12.45
N GLU A 165 8.22 14.00 -11.85
CA GLU A 165 9.43 14.35 -11.09
C GLU A 165 10.65 13.57 -11.59
N GLU A 166 11.81 14.21 -11.53
CA GLU A 166 13.08 13.53 -11.72
C GLU A 166 13.42 12.70 -10.48
N ILE A 167 13.72 11.43 -10.67
CA ILE A 167 14.10 10.52 -9.59
C ILE A 167 15.58 10.17 -9.63
N HIS A 168 16.23 10.23 -8.50
CA HIS A 168 17.57 9.68 -8.33
C HIS A 168 17.48 8.16 -8.16
N ARG A 169 17.87 7.42 -9.20
CA ARG A 169 17.84 5.93 -9.21
C ARG A 169 18.97 5.38 -8.34
N LYS A 170 18.75 5.37 -7.03
CA LYS A 170 19.69 4.83 -6.05
C LYS A 170 18.97 4.07 -4.95
N ILE A 171 19.58 2.98 -4.51
CA ILE A 171 19.13 2.23 -3.33
C ILE A 171 19.94 2.73 -2.15
N VAL A 172 19.26 3.22 -1.12
CA VAL A 172 19.89 3.76 0.09
C VAL A 172 19.53 2.93 1.30
N GLU A 173 20.39 2.96 2.32
CA GLU A 173 20.12 2.26 3.58
C GLU A 173 18.96 2.90 4.33
N ALA A 174 18.18 2.06 5.00
CA ALA A 174 17.09 2.46 5.87
C ALA A 174 17.00 1.53 7.08
N ASP A 175 16.39 2.00 8.17
CA ASP A 175 16.14 1.21 9.38
C ASP A 175 14.81 1.57 10.02
N ILE A 176 14.22 0.63 10.77
CA ILE A 176 13.12 0.92 11.67
C ILE A 176 13.69 1.13 13.07
N VAL A 177 13.54 2.33 13.59
CA VAL A 177 14.11 2.76 14.88
C VAL A 177 13.00 3.04 15.85
N ASN A 178 13.08 2.44 17.04
CA ASN A 178 12.13 2.68 18.13
C ASN A 178 12.02 4.19 18.43
N GLY A 179 10.81 4.68 18.58
CA GLY A 179 10.52 6.07 18.83
C GLY A 179 10.66 7.02 17.64
N LYS A 180 11.09 6.52 16.46
CA LYS A 180 11.25 7.33 15.23
C LYS A 180 10.52 6.76 14.02
N GLY A 181 10.25 5.45 13.99
CA GLY A 181 9.71 4.77 12.81
C GLY A 181 10.78 4.47 11.76
N LEU A 182 10.42 4.58 10.49
CA LEU A 182 11.33 4.38 9.37
C LEU A 182 12.31 5.57 9.24
N VAL A 183 13.58 5.27 9.36
CA VAL A 183 14.68 6.25 9.18
C VAL A 183 15.41 5.92 7.89
N VAL A 184 15.49 6.89 6.99
CA VAL A 184 16.18 6.76 5.70
C VAL A 184 17.51 7.50 5.77
N TYR A 185 18.55 6.92 5.18
CA TYR A 185 19.89 7.51 5.09
C TYR A 185 20.22 7.86 3.63
N PRO A 186 19.80 9.04 3.12
CA PRO A 186 19.88 9.37 1.68
C PRO A 186 21.29 9.35 1.10
N ASP A 187 22.31 9.59 1.94
CA ASP A 187 23.71 9.63 1.55
C ASP A 187 24.44 8.29 1.70
N LYS A 188 23.75 7.27 2.27
CA LYS A 188 24.30 5.93 2.43
C LYS A 188 23.78 5.00 1.35
N LEU A 189 24.49 4.95 0.22
CA LEU A 189 24.21 3.97 -0.82
C LEU A 189 24.40 2.56 -0.30
N LEU A 190 23.51 1.65 -0.68
CA LEU A 190 23.70 0.23 -0.40
C LEU A 190 24.93 -0.28 -1.14
N LYS A 191 25.94 -0.78 -0.39
CA LYS A 191 27.26 -1.21 -0.93
C LYS A 191 27.61 -2.61 -0.46
N GLY A 192 28.55 -3.23 -1.19
CA GLY A 192 29.08 -4.56 -0.88
C GLY A 192 28.27 -5.69 -1.49
N LYS A 193 28.53 -6.91 -1.04
CA LYS A 193 27.77 -8.09 -1.46
C LYS A 193 26.56 -8.28 -0.55
N PHE A 194 25.39 -8.35 -1.15
CA PHE A 194 24.11 -8.50 -0.46
C PHE A 194 23.08 -9.21 -1.35
N THR A 195 22.06 -9.74 -0.73
CA THR A 195 20.84 -10.22 -1.39
C THR A 195 19.68 -9.33 -0.94
N LEU A 196 18.84 -8.92 -1.88
CA LEU A 196 17.58 -8.24 -1.61
C LEU A 196 16.44 -9.24 -1.63
N THR A 197 15.54 -9.11 -0.64
CA THR A 197 14.31 -9.91 -0.54
C THR A 197 13.15 -9.01 -0.18
#